data_edb4d18d13202b8b2c9e1fab30591b56
#
_entry.id   edb4d18d13202b8b2c9e1fab30591b56
#
_cell.length_a   1.000
_cell.length_b   1.000
_cell.length_c   1.000
_cell.angle_alpha   90.00
_cell.angle_beta   90.00
_cell.angle_gamma   90.00
#
_symmetry.space_group_name_H-M   'P 1'
#
loop_
_entity.id
_entity.type
_entity.pdbx_description
1 polymer ?
#
loop_
_entity_poly.entity_id
_entity_poly.type
_entity_poly.pdbx_seq_one_letter_code
_entity_poly.pdbx_strand_id
1 'polypeptide(L)'
;MNNFYIKPEHLIVDEASLRSLFHTQHPLAVQKCQPSLDKHAKNFISRSPFVCIGTQNFEGKADVSPRGDPIGFVKILDQNTLVIPDRPGNNRLDSLANILANPSVGLLFIVPGFDDLSLIHI
;
A
#
# COMPACT_ATOMS: atom_id res chain seq x y z
N MET A 1 -21.82 17.43 22.20
CA MET A 1 -21.33 16.25 21.44
C MET A 1 -22.50 15.69 20.65
N ASN A 2 -22.40 15.65 19.32
CA ASN A 2 -23.44 15.06 18.50
C ASN A 2 -23.35 13.52 18.65
N ASN A 3 -24.35 12.93 19.27
CA ASN A 3 -24.46 11.48 19.31
C ASN A 3 -24.88 11.00 17.92
N PHE A 4 -23.92 10.54 17.12
CA PHE A 4 -24.24 9.84 15.89
C PHE A 4 -24.80 8.45 16.24
N TYR A 5 -26.07 8.28 16.01
CA TYR A 5 -26.70 6.95 16.11
C TYR A 5 -26.72 6.31 14.73
N ILE A 6 -25.98 5.22 14.60
CA ILE A 6 -25.99 4.41 13.39
C ILE A 6 -27.08 3.34 13.56
N LYS A 7 -28.07 3.35 12.68
CA LYS A 7 -29.11 2.33 12.70
C LYS A 7 -28.54 0.97 12.30
N PRO A 8 -28.97 -0.12 12.93
CA PRO A 8 -28.46 -1.47 12.63
C PRO A 8 -28.54 -1.85 11.15
N GLU A 9 -29.58 -1.42 10.45
CA GLU A 9 -29.76 -1.67 9.02
C GLU A 9 -28.73 -0.98 8.13
N HIS A 10 -27.98 -0.01 8.65
CA HIS A 10 -26.89 0.67 7.93
C HIS A 10 -25.51 0.03 8.18
N LEU A 11 -25.46 -1.03 8.98
CA LEU A 11 -24.21 -1.75 9.25
C LEU A 11 -23.98 -2.83 8.21
N ILE A 12 -22.81 -2.85 7.64
CA ILE A 12 -22.34 -3.91 6.75
C ILE A 12 -21.43 -4.81 7.55
N VAL A 13 -21.79 -6.07 7.69
CA VAL A 13 -21.11 -7.02 8.59
C VAL A 13 -20.34 -8.11 7.85
N ASP A 14 -20.57 -8.26 6.54
CA ASP A 14 -19.90 -9.27 5.73
C ASP A 14 -19.66 -8.79 4.28
N GLU A 15 -18.84 -9.50 3.54
CA GLU A 15 -18.52 -9.15 2.17
C GLU A 15 -19.72 -9.31 1.22
N ALA A 16 -20.57 -10.29 1.44
CA ALA A 16 -21.77 -10.51 0.61
C ALA A 16 -22.72 -9.31 0.69
N SER A 17 -22.97 -8.81 1.90
CA SER A 17 -23.78 -7.62 2.14
C SER A 17 -23.14 -6.38 1.50
N LEU A 18 -21.83 -6.24 1.59
CA LEU A 18 -21.09 -5.16 0.96
C LEU A 18 -21.25 -5.22 -0.57
N ARG A 19 -20.99 -6.37 -1.17
CA ARG A 19 -21.08 -6.56 -2.62
C ARG A 19 -22.47 -6.30 -3.17
N SER A 20 -23.53 -6.59 -2.42
CA SER A 20 -24.91 -6.35 -2.83
C SER A 20 -25.24 -4.86 -3.06
N LEU A 21 -24.46 -3.96 -2.45
CA LEU A 21 -24.65 -2.50 -2.54
C LEU A 21 -23.95 -1.89 -3.76
N PHE A 22 -23.04 -2.63 -4.40
CA PHE A 22 -22.22 -2.12 -5.49
C PHE A 22 -22.39 -2.93 -6.77
N HIS A 23 -22.05 -2.31 -7.88
CA HIS A 23 -22.01 -2.99 -9.17
C HIS A 23 -20.87 -4.00 -9.24
N THR A 24 -20.95 -4.90 -10.22
CA THR A 24 -19.84 -5.81 -10.55
C THR A 24 -18.57 -5.04 -10.85
N GLN A 25 -17.42 -5.58 -10.43
CA GLN A 25 -16.11 -4.98 -10.69
C GLN A 25 -15.91 -4.78 -12.20
N HIS A 26 -15.40 -3.61 -12.56
CA HIS A 26 -15.06 -3.36 -13.96
C HIS A 26 -13.89 -4.26 -14.38
N PRO A 27 -13.95 -4.94 -15.54
CA PRO A 27 -12.89 -5.87 -15.96
C PRO A 27 -11.50 -5.23 -16.01
N LEU A 28 -11.38 -3.98 -16.42
CA LEU A 28 -10.11 -3.26 -16.45
C LEU A 28 -9.53 -3.03 -15.05
N ALA A 29 -10.38 -2.84 -14.05
CA ALA A 29 -9.92 -2.68 -12.67
C ALA A 29 -9.33 -3.99 -12.12
N VAL A 30 -9.92 -5.12 -12.48
CA VAL A 30 -9.39 -6.45 -12.12
C VAL A 30 -8.08 -6.73 -12.85
N GLN A 31 -7.98 -6.38 -14.12
CA GLN A 31 -6.75 -6.58 -14.92
C GLN A 31 -5.57 -5.75 -14.44
N LYS A 32 -5.81 -4.64 -13.75
CA LYS A 32 -4.73 -3.83 -13.14
C LYS A 32 -4.02 -4.54 -12.00
N CYS A 33 -4.65 -5.54 -11.38
CA CYS A 33 -4.02 -6.34 -10.34
C CYS A 33 -3.12 -7.39 -10.99
N GLN A 34 -1.82 -7.16 -10.96
CA GLN A 34 -0.81 -8.01 -11.58
C GLN A 34 -0.05 -8.80 -10.51
N PRO A 35 0.32 -10.08 -10.77
CA PRO A 35 1.08 -10.88 -9.81
C PRO A 35 2.58 -10.51 -9.76
N SER A 36 3.03 -9.65 -10.65
CA SER A 36 4.42 -9.20 -10.76
C SER A 36 4.49 -7.80 -11.35
N LEU A 37 5.65 -7.17 -11.24
CA LEU A 37 5.89 -5.83 -11.78
C LEU A 37 5.96 -5.90 -13.31
N ASP A 38 5.03 -5.26 -13.98
CA ASP A 38 5.08 -5.05 -15.41
C ASP A 38 6.01 -3.87 -15.77
N LYS A 39 6.15 -3.61 -17.05
CA LYS A 39 6.96 -2.51 -17.57
C LYS A 39 6.51 -1.15 -17.03
N HIS A 40 5.20 -0.93 -16.90
CA HIS A 40 4.65 0.34 -16.43
C HIS A 40 4.91 0.54 -14.94
N ALA A 41 4.71 -0.49 -14.13
CA ALA A 41 5.00 -0.46 -12.70
C ALA A 41 6.50 -0.19 -12.46
N LYS A 42 7.39 -0.87 -13.17
CA LYS A 42 8.84 -0.65 -13.08
C LYS A 42 9.22 0.79 -13.43
N ASN A 43 8.66 1.33 -14.51
CA ASN A 43 8.92 2.70 -14.94
C ASN A 43 8.41 3.70 -13.90
N PHE A 44 7.23 3.49 -13.32
CA PHE A 44 6.67 4.34 -12.29
C PHE A 44 7.55 4.36 -11.02
N ILE A 45 7.94 3.20 -10.53
CA ILE A 45 8.83 3.05 -9.36
C ILE A 45 10.16 3.75 -9.60
N SER A 46 10.76 3.60 -10.78
CA SER A 46 12.05 4.22 -11.13
C SER A 46 12.01 5.74 -11.15
N ARG A 47 10.83 6.34 -11.26
CA ARG A 47 10.61 7.78 -11.26
C ARG A 47 10.13 8.33 -9.91
N SER A 48 9.85 7.47 -8.96
CA SER A 48 9.29 7.89 -7.68
C SER A 48 10.39 8.31 -6.69
N PRO A 49 10.27 9.50 -6.09
CA PRO A 49 11.10 9.94 -4.98
C PRO A 49 10.46 9.64 -3.63
N PHE A 50 9.31 8.95 -3.60
CA PHE A 50 8.51 8.81 -2.40
C PHE A 50 7.72 7.50 -2.39
N VAL A 51 7.75 6.81 -1.25
CA VAL A 51 6.93 5.62 -1.01
C VAL A 51 6.39 5.64 0.41
N CYS A 52 5.11 5.29 0.56
CA CYS A 52 4.52 4.97 1.86
C CYS A 52 4.60 3.46 2.07
N ILE A 53 5.11 3.05 3.23
CA ILE A 53 5.19 1.65 3.64
C ILE A 53 4.15 1.40 4.71
N GLY A 54 3.14 0.62 4.39
CA GLY A 54 2.13 0.14 5.32
C GLY A 54 2.57 -1.18 5.94
N THR A 55 2.57 -1.25 7.27
CA THR A 55 2.93 -2.45 8.02
C THR A 55 1.91 -2.71 9.11
N GLN A 56 1.96 -3.91 9.68
CA GLN A 56 1.08 -4.29 10.77
C GLN A 56 1.87 -5.21 11.72
N ASN A 57 1.72 -5.00 13.02
CA ASN A 57 2.30 -5.92 13.98
C ASN A 57 1.41 -7.17 14.14
N PHE A 58 1.86 -8.14 14.93
CA PHE A 58 1.10 -9.38 15.15
C PHE A 58 -0.19 -9.17 15.97
N GLU A 59 -0.32 -8.04 16.68
CA GLU A 59 -1.56 -7.66 17.41
C GLU A 59 -2.58 -6.96 16.50
N GLY A 60 -2.24 -6.74 15.24
CA GLY A 60 -3.13 -6.08 14.29
C GLY A 60 -3.05 -4.55 14.31
N LYS A 61 -2.07 -3.96 14.98
CA LYS A 61 -1.85 -2.51 14.94
C LYS A 61 -1.15 -2.13 13.64
N ALA A 62 -1.80 -1.29 12.86
CA ALA A 62 -1.28 -0.81 11.59
C ALA A 62 -0.42 0.44 11.78
N ASP A 63 0.58 0.58 10.91
CA ASP A 63 1.44 1.75 10.80
C ASP A 63 1.67 2.09 9.34
N VAL A 64 1.80 3.37 9.03
CA VAL A 64 2.16 3.86 7.70
C VAL A 64 3.35 4.80 7.84
N SER A 65 4.44 4.47 7.18
CA SER A 65 5.69 5.22 7.23
C SER A 65 6.03 5.82 5.86
N PRO A 66 6.17 7.16 5.76
CA PRO A 66 6.65 7.79 4.54
C PRO A 66 8.16 7.62 4.41
N ARG A 67 8.63 7.33 3.21
CA ARG A 67 10.05 7.25 2.86
C ARG A 67 10.30 8.12 1.63
N GLY A 68 11.19 9.08 1.76
CA GLY A 68 11.59 9.98 0.68
C GLY A 68 13.09 9.96 0.50
N ASP A 69 13.53 9.97 -0.75
CA ASP A 69 14.94 9.96 -1.15
C ASP A 69 15.03 10.43 -2.62
N PRO A 70 16.19 10.64 -3.21
CA PRO A 70 16.29 10.98 -4.62
C PRO A 70 15.53 10.01 -5.53
N ILE A 71 15.04 10.53 -6.65
CA ILE A 71 14.27 9.76 -7.64
C ILE A 71 14.96 8.43 -7.96
N GLY A 72 14.18 7.34 -7.92
CA GLY A 72 14.67 6.00 -8.20
C GLY A 72 15.47 5.37 -7.07
N PHE A 73 15.25 5.80 -5.83
CA PHE A 73 15.95 5.24 -4.67
C PHE A 73 15.52 3.79 -4.36
N VAL A 74 14.30 3.40 -4.70
CA VAL A 74 13.86 2.02 -4.63
C VAL A 74 14.38 1.27 -5.85
N LYS A 75 15.16 0.24 -5.64
CA LYS A 75 15.78 -0.53 -6.72
C LYS A 75 14.95 -1.75 -7.07
N ILE A 76 14.82 -1.99 -8.36
CA ILE A 76 14.10 -3.14 -8.91
C ILE A 76 15.15 -4.17 -9.30
N LEU A 77 15.20 -5.31 -8.62
CA LEU A 77 16.13 -6.40 -8.94
C LEU A 77 15.58 -7.29 -10.03
N ASP A 78 14.29 -7.61 -9.93
CA ASP A 78 13.56 -8.38 -10.92
C ASP A 78 12.05 -8.07 -10.83
N GLN A 79 11.23 -8.81 -11.55
CA GLN A 79 9.79 -8.57 -11.59
C GLN A 79 9.05 -8.83 -10.27
N ASN A 80 9.70 -9.44 -9.29
CA ASN A 80 9.11 -9.80 -8.00
C ASN A 80 9.89 -9.28 -6.80
N THR A 81 11.00 -8.53 -7.04
CA THR A 81 11.91 -8.13 -5.96
C THR A 81 12.26 -6.65 -6.04
N LEU A 82 11.95 -5.94 -4.97
CA LEU A 82 12.35 -4.55 -4.74
C LEU A 82 13.33 -4.46 -3.57
N VAL A 83 14.23 -3.48 -3.63
CA VAL A 83 15.11 -3.14 -2.52
C VAL A 83 14.89 -1.68 -2.14
N ILE A 84 14.51 -1.45 -0.91
CA ILE A 84 14.33 -0.12 -0.33
C ILE A 84 15.50 0.11 0.62
N PRO A 85 16.35 1.14 0.41
CA PRO A 85 17.46 1.41 1.31
C PRO A 85 16.94 1.91 2.65
N ASP A 86 17.51 1.41 3.72
CA ASP A 86 17.29 1.96 5.05
C ASP A 86 18.16 3.21 5.24
N ARG A 87 17.61 4.23 5.88
CA ARG A 87 18.29 5.48 6.18
C ARG A 87 18.26 5.76 7.67
N PRO A 88 19.30 6.38 8.23
CA PRO A 88 19.27 6.83 9.60
C PRO A 88 18.08 7.75 9.87
N GLY A 89 17.42 7.53 10.97
CA GLY A 89 16.22 8.28 11.38
C GLY A 89 16.14 8.44 12.89
N ASN A 90 14.95 8.43 13.42
CA ASN A 90 14.69 8.62 14.86
C ASN A 90 14.95 7.37 15.72
N ASN A 91 15.42 6.28 15.14
CA ASN A 91 15.69 4.99 15.81
C ASN A 91 14.46 4.31 16.44
N ARG A 92 13.26 4.70 16.09
CA ARG A 92 12.04 4.00 16.54
C ARG A 92 11.92 2.62 15.93
N LEU A 93 12.29 2.49 14.65
CA LEU A 93 12.32 1.22 13.92
C LEU A 93 10.96 0.50 13.85
N ASP A 94 9.84 1.24 13.98
CA ASP A 94 8.51 0.65 14.07
C ASP A 94 8.17 -0.20 12.84
N SER A 95 8.44 0.30 11.64
CA SER A 95 8.18 -0.44 10.41
C SER A 95 9.01 -1.73 10.32
N LEU A 96 10.29 -1.66 10.68
CA LEU A 96 11.19 -2.83 10.64
C LEU A 96 10.78 -3.87 11.69
N ALA A 97 10.44 -3.43 12.90
CA ALA A 97 9.93 -4.32 13.95
C ALA A 97 8.63 -5.00 13.53
N ASN A 98 7.71 -4.26 12.90
CA ASN A 98 6.47 -4.80 12.37
C ASN A 98 6.72 -5.86 11.28
N ILE A 99 7.64 -5.60 10.36
CA ILE A 99 7.99 -6.52 9.27
C ILE A 99 8.60 -7.82 9.81
N LEU A 100 9.40 -7.74 10.86
CA LEU A 100 9.94 -8.94 11.52
C LEU A 100 8.84 -9.80 12.16
N ALA A 101 7.81 -9.18 12.69
CA ALA A 101 6.67 -9.88 13.30
C ALA A 101 5.65 -10.34 12.24
N ASN A 102 5.39 -9.52 11.23
CA ASN A 102 4.45 -9.79 10.13
C ASN A 102 5.05 -9.25 8.83
N PRO A 103 5.56 -10.12 7.96
CA PRO A 103 6.27 -9.70 6.74
C PRO A 103 5.37 -9.13 5.64
N SER A 104 4.05 -9.18 5.78
CA SER A 104 3.14 -8.59 4.80
C SER A 104 3.19 -7.07 4.87
N VAL A 105 3.45 -6.42 3.74
CA VAL A 105 3.53 -4.96 3.64
C VAL A 105 2.72 -4.46 2.45
N GLY A 106 2.25 -3.20 2.55
CA GLY A 106 1.71 -2.47 1.42
C GLY A 106 2.64 -1.32 1.05
N LEU A 107 2.88 -1.11 -0.23
CA LEU A 107 3.70 -0.02 -0.74
C LEU A 107 2.86 0.88 -1.64
N LEU A 108 2.86 2.18 -1.37
CA LEU A 108 2.22 3.18 -2.21
C LEU A 108 3.27 4.13 -2.75
N PHE A 109 3.51 4.06 -4.06
CA PHE A 109 4.44 4.95 -4.75
C PHE A 109 3.72 6.19 -5.28
N ILE A 110 4.36 7.33 -5.15
CA ILE A 110 3.85 8.62 -5.65
C ILE A 110 4.93 9.26 -6.52
N VAL A 111 4.54 9.69 -7.70
CA VAL A 111 5.38 10.50 -8.60
C VAL A 111 4.75 11.88 -8.67
N PRO A 112 5.39 12.93 -8.13
CA PRO A 112 4.86 14.30 -8.22
C PRO A 112 4.60 14.72 -9.67
N GLY A 113 3.42 15.31 -9.90
CA GLY A 113 2.99 15.73 -11.24
C GLY A 113 2.25 14.66 -12.04
N PHE A 114 2.10 13.45 -11.50
CA PHE A 114 1.25 12.40 -12.05
C PHE A 114 0.02 12.19 -11.17
N ASP A 115 -1.14 12.09 -11.79
CA ASP A 115 -2.41 11.85 -11.08
C ASP A 115 -2.61 10.37 -10.73
N ASP A 116 -1.88 9.48 -11.38
CA ASP A 116 -1.92 8.05 -11.12
C ASP A 116 -1.13 7.67 -9.86
N LEU A 117 -1.65 6.71 -9.12
CA LEU A 117 -0.99 6.11 -7.97
C LEU A 117 -0.65 4.66 -8.27
N SER A 118 0.50 4.21 -7.79
CA SER A 118 0.87 2.80 -7.86
C SER A 118 0.89 2.20 -6.45
N LEU A 119 -0.06 1.30 -6.20
CA LEU A 119 -0.16 0.55 -4.96
C LEU A 119 0.32 -0.88 -5.19
N ILE A 120 1.27 -1.31 -4.37
CA ILE A 120 1.85 -2.65 -4.43
C ILE A 120 1.63 -3.34 -3.09
N HIS A 121 1.01 -4.51 -3.11
CA HIS A 121 0.85 -5.39 -1.96
C HIS A 121 1.87 -6.53 -2.03
N ILE A 122 2.56 -6.74 -0.93
CA ILE A 122 3.58 -7.78 -0.80
C ILE A 122 3.33 -8.61 0.46
#